data_32524996c33bf8010dbb88f0efa9d2fa
#
_entry.id   32524996c33bf8010dbb88f0efa9d2fa
#
_cell.length_a   1.000
_cell.length_b   1.000
_cell.length_c   1.000
_cell.angle_alpha   90.00
_cell.angle_beta   90.00
_cell.angle_gamma   90.00
#
_symmetry.space_group_name_H-M   'P 1'
#
loop_
_entity.id
_entity.type
_entity.pdbx_description
1 polymer ?
#
loop_
_entity_poly.entity_id
_entity_poly.type
_entity_poly.pdbx_seq_one_letter_code
_entity_poly.pdbx_strand_id
1 'polypeptide(L)'
;MAALTLDINAPQAFIKQPLIWRLGKLYNVVTNIKRARATEDYGYFAVELAGSNTEVEMAAHYLRSLGVATGGAPGEKPTNPLKPEDAIKQPNAIYLRLDTVNGGQSHAPLIYRIGKDFDAVVTVERAAFDEEEGGFIELVVSGHLGEVQRTIAYLHTTGLHVNPRQRSVTDYSNL
;
A
#
# COMPACT_ATOMS: atom_id res chain seq x y z
N MET A 1 -7.12 18.11 -14.22
CA MET A 1 -6.74 17.04 -13.27
C MET A 1 -7.99 16.24 -12.92
N ALA A 2 -7.87 14.93 -12.94
CA ALA A 2 -8.96 14.03 -12.58
C ALA A 2 -8.67 13.37 -11.24
N ALA A 3 -9.73 13.05 -10.50
CA ALA A 3 -9.65 12.26 -9.30
C ALA A 3 -10.74 11.19 -9.32
N LEU A 4 -10.37 9.97 -8.98
CA LEU A 4 -11.29 8.84 -9.00
C LEU A 4 -11.05 8.00 -7.75
N THR A 5 -12.10 7.73 -6.99
CA THR A 5 -12.03 6.83 -5.84
C THR A 5 -12.48 5.44 -6.25
N LEU A 6 -11.64 4.45 -5.98
CA LEU A 6 -11.89 3.05 -6.29
C LEU A 6 -11.80 2.20 -5.05
N ASP A 7 -12.62 1.16 -5.01
CA ASP A 7 -12.53 0.11 -4.00
C ASP A 7 -11.67 -1.02 -4.57
N ILE A 8 -10.63 -1.39 -3.84
CA ILE A 8 -9.74 -2.49 -4.20
C ILE A 8 -9.98 -3.61 -3.22
N ASN A 9 -10.35 -4.77 -3.74
CA ASN A 9 -10.51 -6.00 -2.96
C ASN A 9 -9.43 -6.98 -3.40
N ALA A 10 -8.44 -7.19 -2.53
CA ALA A 10 -7.27 -8.01 -2.82
C ALA A 10 -7.32 -9.32 -2.04
N PRO A 11 -7.38 -10.49 -2.71
CA PRO A 11 -7.23 -11.76 -2.02
C PRO A 11 -5.78 -11.96 -1.56
N GLN A 12 -5.56 -12.98 -0.74
CA GLN A 12 -4.25 -13.29 -0.15
C GLN A 12 -3.09 -13.23 -1.16
N ALA A 13 -3.31 -13.71 -2.37
CA ALA A 13 -2.29 -13.71 -3.42
C ALA A 13 -1.80 -12.31 -3.79
N PHE A 14 -2.64 -11.28 -3.63
CA PHE A 14 -2.31 -9.90 -3.99
C PHE A 14 -1.91 -9.03 -2.80
N ILE A 15 -2.24 -9.42 -1.57
CA ILE A 15 -1.89 -8.64 -0.37
C ILE A 15 -0.37 -8.51 -0.24
N LYS A 16 0.36 -9.57 -0.58
CA LYS A 16 1.82 -9.59 -0.50
C LYS A 16 2.52 -8.86 -1.64
N GLN A 17 1.77 -8.26 -2.54
CA GLN A 17 2.32 -7.48 -3.65
C GLN A 17 2.20 -5.98 -3.37
N PRO A 18 3.17 -5.19 -3.82
CA PRO A 18 3.15 -3.75 -3.61
C PRO A 18 2.20 -3.06 -4.60
N LEU A 19 0.92 -3.40 -4.54
CA LEU A 19 -0.08 -2.98 -5.54
C LEU A 19 -0.26 -1.45 -5.59
N ILE A 20 -0.45 -0.82 -4.45
CA ILE A 20 -0.67 0.64 -4.38
C ILE A 20 0.60 1.39 -4.79
N TRP A 21 1.76 0.94 -4.34
CA TRP A 21 3.05 1.48 -4.75
C TRP A 21 3.24 1.38 -6.27
N ARG A 22 2.85 0.25 -6.85
CA ARG A 22 2.99 -0.01 -8.29
C ARG A 22 2.14 0.95 -9.13
N LEU A 23 0.95 1.30 -8.67
CA LEU A 23 0.11 2.27 -9.38
C LEU A 23 0.81 3.60 -9.57
N GLY A 24 1.43 4.11 -8.52
CA GLY A 24 2.18 5.36 -8.59
C GLY A 24 3.39 5.27 -9.53
N LYS A 25 4.06 4.12 -9.54
CA LYS A 25 5.24 3.91 -10.37
C LYS A 25 4.92 3.75 -11.86
N LEU A 26 3.88 2.96 -12.17
CA LEU A 26 3.57 2.61 -13.56
C LEU A 26 2.73 3.69 -14.28
N TYR A 27 1.84 4.33 -13.56
CA TYR A 27 0.85 5.21 -14.17
C TYR A 27 0.98 6.68 -13.77
N ASN A 28 1.95 6.99 -12.93
CA ASN A 28 2.20 8.36 -12.46
C ASN A 28 0.95 9.02 -11.84
N VAL A 29 0.14 8.23 -11.18
CA VAL A 29 -1.02 8.74 -10.44
C VAL A 29 -0.67 8.88 -8.97
N VAL A 30 -1.15 9.95 -8.35
CA VAL A 30 -1.05 10.12 -6.91
C VAL A 30 -2.08 9.20 -6.27
N THR A 31 -1.63 8.29 -5.42
CA THR A 31 -2.50 7.35 -4.71
C THR A 31 -2.66 7.79 -3.26
N ASN A 32 -3.90 7.92 -2.81
CA ASN A 32 -4.18 8.28 -1.44
C ASN A 32 -5.15 7.27 -0.84
N ILE A 33 -4.73 6.58 0.22
CA ILE A 33 -5.57 5.60 0.91
C ILE A 33 -6.56 6.34 1.80
N LYS A 34 -7.84 6.22 1.50
CA LYS A 34 -8.93 6.79 2.28
C LYS A 34 -9.34 5.87 3.41
N ARG A 35 -9.35 4.58 3.15
CA ARG A 35 -9.72 3.55 4.10
C ARG A 35 -8.98 2.26 3.77
N ALA A 36 -8.57 1.54 4.80
CA ALA A 36 -7.90 0.26 4.61
C ALA A 36 -8.34 -0.73 5.69
N ARG A 37 -8.58 -1.97 5.27
CA ARG A 37 -8.78 -3.11 6.14
C ARG A 37 -8.04 -4.28 5.52
N ALA A 38 -6.90 -4.61 6.09
CA ALA A 38 -6.08 -5.68 5.55
C ALA A 38 -5.68 -6.65 6.66
N THR A 39 -5.81 -7.93 6.36
CA THR A 39 -5.40 -9.05 7.20
C THR A 39 -4.47 -9.94 6.40
N GLU A 40 -4.04 -11.07 6.97
CA GLU A 40 -3.21 -12.03 6.26
C GLU A 40 -3.93 -12.67 5.05
N ASP A 41 -5.26 -12.74 5.11
CA ASP A 41 -6.06 -13.47 4.11
C ASP A 41 -6.72 -12.57 3.08
N TYR A 42 -6.86 -11.27 3.38
CA TYR A 42 -7.69 -10.39 2.58
C TYR A 42 -7.33 -8.94 2.83
N GLY A 43 -7.39 -8.13 1.78
CA GLY A 43 -7.21 -6.69 1.86
C GLY A 43 -8.32 -5.93 1.16
N TYR A 44 -8.84 -4.92 1.82
CA TYR A 44 -9.75 -3.93 1.25
C TYR A 44 -9.12 -2.54 1.37
N PHE A 45 -9.12 -1.80 0.28
CA PHE A 45 -8.60 -0.44 0.25
C PHE A 45 -9.55 0.45 -0.55
N ALA A 46 -9.99 1.55 0.04
CA ALA A 46 -10.58 2.65 -0.72
C ALA A 46 -9.45 3.61 -1.06
N VAL A 47 -9.16 3.78 -2.34
CA VAL A 47 -8.02 4.56 -2.82
C VAL A 47 -8.49 5.63 -3.78
N GLU A 48 -8.06 6.86 -3.54
CA GLU A 48 -8.23 7.93 -4.49
C GLU A 48 -7.02 7.99 -5.41
N LEU A 49 -7.29 7.97 -6.71
CA LEU A 49 -6.29 8.16 -7.75
C LEU A 49 -6.43 9.56 -8.32
N ALA A 50 -5.37 10.34 -8.34
CA ALA A 50 -5.38 11.69 -8.88
C ALA A 50 -4.25 11.86 -9.90
N GLY A 51 -4.56 12.50 -11.01
CA GLY A 51 -3.62 12.73 -12.11
C GLY A 51 -4.33 13.26 -13.34
N SER A 52 -3.71 13.11 -14.50
CA SER A 52 -4.38 13.39 -15.77
C SER A 52 -5.50 12.38 -16.02
N ASN A 53 -6.50 12.75 -16.81
CA ASN A 53 -7.58 11.83 -17.16
C ASN A 53 -7.06 10.50 -17.71
N THR A 54 -6.08 10.57 -18.61
CA THR A 54 -5.51 9.39 -19.24
C THR A 54 -4.81 8.48 -18.23
N GLU A 55 -4.01 9.05 -17.36
CA GLU A 55 -3.28 8.28 -16.33
C GLU A 55 -4.22 7.62 -15.33
N VAL A 56 -5.23 8.34 -14.88
CA VAL A 56 -6.23 7.82 -13.95
C VAL A 56 -7.02 6.67 -14.61
N GLU A 57 -7.46 6.84 -15.86
CA GLU A 57 -8.18 5.80 -16.59
C GLU A 57 -7.31 4.56 -16.82
N MET A 58 -6.04 4.74 -17.16
CA MET A 58 -5.12 3.62 -17.35
C MET A 58 -4.88 2.85 -16.06
N ALA A 59 -4.70 3.56 -14.94
CA ALA A 59 -4.53 2.93 -13.63
C ALA A 59 -5.80 2.16 -13.22
N ALA A 60 -6.96 2.75 -13.41
CA ALA A 60 -8.24 2.10 -13.13
C ALA A 60 -8.44 0.85 -13.99
N HIS A 61 -8.13 0.94 -15.28
CA HIS A 61 -8.21 -0.19 -16.20
C HIS A 61 -7.26 -1.32 -15.77
N TYR A 62 -6.04 -0.99 -15.36
CA TYR A 62 -5.09 -1.97 -14.85
C TYR A 62 -5.66 -2.72 -13.66
N LEU A 63 -6.21 -2.01 -12.68
CA LEU A 63 -6.81 -2.64 -11.49
C LEU A 63 -7.99 -3.55 -11.86
N ARG A 64 -8.83 -3.10 -12.79
CA ARG A 64 -9.96 -3.90 -13.27
C ARG A 64 -9.48 -5.13 -14.04
N SER A 65 -8.42 -5.01 -14.81
CA SER A 65 -7.84 -6.16 -15.53
C SER A 65 -7.24 -7.19 -14.59
N LEU A 66 -6.76 -6.77 -13.43
CA LEU A 66 -6.32 -7.68 -12.38
C LEU A 66 -7.49 -8.36 -11.64
N GLY A 67 -8.71 -7.86 -11.83
CA GLY A 67 -9.88 -8.35 -11.12
C GLY A 67 -9.97 -7.91 -9.67
N VAL A 68 -9.16 -6.94 -9.24
CA VAL A 68 -9.13 -6.49 -7.84
C VAL A 68 -9.86 -5.17 -7.62
N ALA A 69 -10.03 -4.36 -8.66
CA ALA A 69 -10.75 -3.10 -8.53
C ALA A 69 -12.17 -3.25 -9.02
N THR A 70 -13.07 -2.86 -8.19
CA THR A 70 -14.48 -2.85 -8.52
C THR A 70 -15.17 -1.85 -7.63
N GLY A 71 -16.38 -1.47 -7.92
CA GLY A 71 -17.23 -0.77 -6.99
C GLY A 71 -17.93 -1.71 -6.00
N GLY A 72 -17.37 -2.90 -5.75
CA GLY A 72 -18.00 -3.92 -4.93
C GLY A 72 -17.86 -3.69 -3.42
N ALA A 73 -18.64 -4.43 -2.64
CA ALA A 73 -18.57 -4.38 -1.19
C ALA A 73 -17.28 -5.02 -0.67
N PRO A 74 -16.76 -4.59 0.50
CA PRO A 74 -15.61 -5.24 1.12
C PRO A 74 -15.85 -6.75 1.30
N GLY A 75 -14.87 -7.56 0.92
CA GLY A 75 -14.98 -9.02 1.00
C GLY A 75 -15.40 -9.69 -0.29
N GLU A 76 -15.76 -8.93 -1.32
CA GLU A 76 -16.11 -9.49 -2.62
C GLU A 76 -14.89 -10.04 -3.32
N LYS A 77 -14.94 -11.30 -3.73
CA LYS A 77 -13.82 -11.93 -4.42
C LYS A 77 -13.71 -11.45 -5.85
N PRO A 78 -12.50 -11.22 -6.36
CA PRO A 78 -12.33 -10.87 -7.76
C PRO A 78 -12.83 -12.00 -8.66
N THR A 79 -13.52 -11.62 -9.74
CA THR A 79 -14.12 -12.58 -10.66
C THR A 79 -13.11 -13.22 -11.59
N ASN A 80 -11.94 -12.63 -11.72
CA ASN A 80 -10.90 -13.12 -12.63
C ASN A 80 -9.51 -12.92 -11.98
N PRO A 81 -9.15 -13.77 -10.99
CA PRO A 81 -7.88 -13.60 -10.30
C PRO A 81 -6.71 -13.87 -11.25
N LEU A 82 -5.91 -12.86 -11.50
CA LEU A 82 -4.64 -13.05 -12.20
C LEU A 82 -3.67 -13.80 -11.28
N LYS A 83 -2.76 -14.53 -11.91
CA LYS A 83 -1.67 -15.15 -11.19
C LYS A 83 -0.86 -14.04 -10.51
N PRO A 84 -0.50 -14.19 -9.22
CA PRO A 84 0.38 -13.25 -8.57
C PRO A 84 1.69 -13.19 -9.36
N GLU A 85 2.11 -11.98 -9.71
CA GLU A 85 3.45 -11.78 -10.23
C GLU A 85 4.45 -12.24 -9.17
N ASP A 86 5.60 -12.74 -9.61
CA ASP A 86 6.64 -13.13 -8.67
C ASP A 86 6.92 -11.97 -7.71
N ALA A 87 6.94 -12.29 -6.42
CA ALA A 87 7.22 -11.30 -5.41
C ALA A 87 8.55 -10.60 -5.73
N ILE A 88 8.55 -9.29 -5.72
CA ILE A 88 9.77 -8.52 -5.94
C ILE A 88 10.73 -8.83 -4.81
N LYS A 89 11.78 -9.59 -5.12
CA LYS A 89 12.81 -9.91 -4.14
C LYS A 89 13.75 -8.73 -4.00
N GLN A 90 13.70 -8.09 -2.86
CA GLN A 90 14.59 -6.99 -2.52
C GLN A 90 15.59 -7.43 -1.46
N PRO A 91 16.85 -6.92 -1.50
CA PRO A 91 17.89 -7.39 -0.60
C PRO A 91 17.63 -7.13 0.88
N ASN A 92 16.93 -6.06 1.20
CA ASN A 92 16.63 -5.70 2.59
C ASN A 92 15.15 -5.41 2.74
N ALA A 93 14.56 -5.89 3.81
CA ALA A 93 13.17 -5.65 4.12
C ALA A 93 13.02 -5.31 5.61
N ILE A 94 12.36 -4.20 5.88
CA ILE A 94 12.09 -3.75 7.24
C ILE A 94 10.58 -3.64 7.43
N TYR A 95 10.09 -4.24 8.51
CA TYR A 95 8.69 -4.27 8.86
C TYR A 95 8.39 -3.11 9.81
N LEU A 96 7.42 -2.29 9.45
CA LEU A 96 7.05 -1.09 10.21
C LEU A 96 5.56 -1.07 10.49
N ARG A 97 5.21 -0.51 11.64
CA ARG A 97 3.84 -0.15 11.95
C ARG A 97 3.75 1.38 12.05
N LEU A 98 2.85 1.96 11.29
CA LEU A 98 2.56 3.38 11.32
C LEU A 98 1.22 3.59 12.00
N ASP A 99 1.22 4.36 13.09
CA ASP A 99 0.00 4.74 13.78
C ASP A 99 -0.25 6.24 13.61
N THR A 100 -1.50 6.62 13.40
CA THR A 100 -1.89 8.01 13.40
C THR A 100 -2.07 8.47 14.84
N VAL A 101 -1.47 9.60 15.20
CA VAL A 101 -1.60 10.17 16.55
C VAL A 101 -2.88 10.98 16.68
N ASN A 102 -3.26 11.68 15.61
CA ASN A 102 -4.49 12.45 15.53
C ASN A 102 -5.11 12.23 14.15
N GLY A 103 -6.44 12.12 14.08
CA GLY A 103 -7.12 12.04 12.79
C GLY A 103 -6.80 13.26 11.96
N GLY A 104 -6.22 13.12 10.79
CA GLY A 104 -5.81 14.22 9.91
C GLY A 104 -4.37 14.15 9.44
N GLN A 105 -3.52 13.40 10.12
CA GLN A 105 -2.12 13.23 9.70
C GLN A 105 -1.98 12.31 8.49
N SER A 106 -3.04 11.64 8.13
CA SER A 106 -3.08 10.60 7.10
C SER A 106 -3.33 11.12 5.69
N HIS A 107 -3.53 12.41 5.51
CA HIS A 107 -3.90 12.97 4.21
C HIS A 107 -2.74 13.05 3.21
N ALA A 108 -1.51 12.79 3.64
CA ALA A 108 -0.39 12.75 2.72
C ALA A 108 -0.40 11.44 1.94
N PRO A 109 -0.23 11.46 0.61
CA PRO A 109 -0.14 10.25 -0.20
C PRO A 109 1.22 9.56 0.02
N LEU A 110 1.36 8.93 1.17
CA LEU A 110 2.63 8.46 1.71
C LEU A 110 3.32 7.43 0.83
N ILE A 111 2.58 6.40 0.41
CA ILE A 111 3.16 5.32 -0.40
C ILE A 111 3.59 5.84 -1.77
N TYR A 112 2.81 6.74 -2.36
CA TYR A 112 3.18 7.40 -3.60
C TYR A 112 4.48 8.19 -3.44
N ARG A 113 4.61 8.97 -2.37
CA ARG A 113 5.81 9.78 -2.13
C ARG A 113 7.05 8.93 -1.92
N ILE A 114 6.91 7.83 -1.20
CA ILE A 114 8.04 6.90 -1.02
C ILE A 114 8.48 6.35 -2.37
N GLY A 115 7.56 5.91 -3.19
CA GLY A 115 7.90 5.39 -4.52
C GLY A 115 8.50 6.42 -5.45
N LYS A 116 8.11 7.70 -5.31
CA LYS A 116 8.60 8.78 -6.15
C LYS A 116 9.98 9.29 -5.72
N ASP A 117 10.18 9.48 -4.43
CA ASP A 117 11.35 10.17 -3.90
C ASP A 117 12.47 9.21 -3.47
N PHE A 118 12.16 7.95 -3.25
CA PHE A 118 13.11 6.94 -2.79
C PHE A 118 13.06 5.72 -3.69
N ASP A 119 14.20 5.07 -3.86
CA ASP A 119 14.27 3.80 -4.57
C ASP A 119 13.96 2.64 -3.61
N ALA A 120 12.74 2.64 -3.12
CA ALA A 120 12.25 1.63 -2.17
C ALA A 120 10.86 1.16 -2.59
N VAL A 121 10.57 -0.11 -2.30
CA VAL A 121 9.28 -0.74 -2.57
C VAL A 121 8.50 -0.82 -1.27
N VAL A 122 7.22 -0.46 -1.31
CA VAL A 122 6.33 -0.51 -0.14
C VAL A 122 5.21 -1.50 -0.39
N THR A 123 5.05 -2.43 0.53
CA THR A 123 3.95 -3.40 0.52
C THR A 123 3.16 -3.24 1.81
N VAL A 124 1.84 -3.09 1.70
CA VAL A 124 0.96 -3.07 2.87
C VAL A 124 0.63 -4.52 3.25
N GLU A 125 0.89 -4.88 4.49
CA GLU A 125 0.60 -6.23 4.98
C GLU A 125 -0.68 -6.31 5.79
N ARG A 126 -0.86 -5.37 6.72
CA ARG A 126 -2.04 -5.29 7.57
C ARG A 126 -2.41 -3.83 7.75
N ALA A 127 -3.71 -3.58 7.87
CA ALA A 127 -4.19 -2.23 8.11
C ALA A 127 -5.57 -2.25 8.74
N ALA A 128 -5.80 -1.26 9.57
CA ALA A 128 -7.13 -0.86 10.01
C ALA A 128 -7.09 0.66 10.13
N PHE A 129 -7.47 1.33 9.06
CA PHE A 129 -7.25 2.76 8.90
C PHE A 129 -8.43 3.41 8.20
N ASP A 130 -8.75 4.63 8.65
CA ASP A 130 -9.73 5.51 8.04
C ASP A 130 -9.17 6.93 8.10
N GLU A 131 -9.33 7.71 7.03
CA GLU A 131 -8.74 9.05 6.97
C GLU A 131 -9.31 10.02 8.01
N GLU A 132 -10.56 9.79 8.46
CA GLU A 132 -11.20 10.64 9.44
C GLU A 132 -10.88 10.22 10.87
N GLU A 133 -10.90 8.92 11.13
CA GLU A 133 -10.72 8.38 12.48
C GLU A 133 -9.26 8.01 12.78
N GLY A 134 -8.46 7.83 11.75
CA GLY A 134 -7.10 7.34 11.89
C GLY A 134 -7.03 5.83 11.97
N GLY A 135 -5.98 5.31 12.59
CA GLY A 135 -5.74 3.89 12.74
C GLY A 135 -4.29 3.51 12.50
N PHE A 136 -4.06 2.29 12.03
CA PHE A 136 -2.71 1.82 11.76
C PHE A 136 -2.58 1.21 10.36
N ILE A 137 -1.36 1.24 9.86
CA ILE A 137 -0.95 0.51 8.66
C ILE A 137 0.38 -0.17 8.98
N GLU A 138 0.43 -1.49 8.81
CA GLU A 138 1.67 -2.25 8.88
C GLU A 138 2.17 -2.48 7.46
N LEU A 139 3.43 -2.15 7.22
CA LEU A 139 4.00 -2.23 5.89
C LEU A 139 5.42 -2.76 5.92
N VAL A 140 5.87 -3.19 4.75
CA VAL A 140 7.25 -3.60 4.51
C VAL A 140 7.87 -2.60 3.56
N VAL A 141 9.00 -2.03 3.96
CA VAL A 141 9.83 -1.21 3.09
C VAL A 141 11.04 -2.05 2.70
N SER A 142 11.25 -2.23 1.41
CA SER A 142 12.34 -3.05 0.90
C SER A 142 13.12 -2.36 -0.21
N GLY A 143 14.39 -2.71 -0.35
CA GLY A 143 15.29 -2.13 -1.33
C GLY A 143 16.74 -2.19 -0.86
N HIS A 144 17.58 -1.33 -1.43
CA HIS A 144 18.95 -1.17 -0.96
C HIS A 144 18.96 -0.52 0.41
N LEU A 145 19.88 -0.94 1.27
CA LEU A 145 19.91 -0.52 2.67
C LEU A 145 19.88 1.01 2.83
N GLY A 146 20.66 1.74 2.06
CA GLY A 146 20.68 3.20 2.14
C GLY A 146 19.33 3.83 1.81
N GLU A 147 18.62 3.32 0.81
CA GLU A 147 17.30 3.82 0.43
C GLU A 147 16.23 3.44 1.46
N VAL A 148 16.32 2.24 2.02
CA VAL A 148 15.42 1.82 3.10
C VAL A 148 15.61 2.73 4.32
N GLN A 149 16.85 3.01 4.71
CA GLN A 149 17.16 3.90 5.83
C GLN A 149 16.65 5.33 5.59
N ARG A 150 16.82 5.86 4.37
CA ARG A 150 16.32 7.19 4.01
C ARG A 150 14.80 7.24 4.06
N THR A 151 14.13 6.19 3.61
CA THR A 151 12.68 6.08 3.66
C THR A 151 12.19 6.10 5.10
N ILE A 152 12.83 5.35 5.99
CA ILE A 152 12.46 5.33 7.41
C ILE A 152 12.67 6.71 8.04
N ALA A 153 13.77 7.37 7.75
CA ALA A 153 14.02 8.73 8.21
C ALA A 153 12.93 9.70 7.75
N TYR A 154 12.52 9.58 6.49
CA TYR A 154 11.42 10.37 5.96
C TYR A 154 10.11 10.10 6.72
N LEU A 155 9.79 8.84 6.99
CA LEU A 155 8.58 8.48 7.73
C LEU A 155 8.52 9.13 9.11
N HIS A 156 9.66 9.26 9.79
CA HIS A 156 9.72 9.95 11.09
C HIS A 156 9.42 11.45 11.00
N THR A 157 9.49 12.04 9.82
CA THR A 157 9.18 13.47 9.62
C THR A 157 7.70 13.73 9.33
N THR A 158 6.91 12.69 9.13
CA THR A 158 5.51 12.82 8.69
C THR A 158 4.52 13.12 9.81
N GLY A 159 4.94 13.06 11.05
CA GLY A 159 4.07 13.19 12.22
C GLY A 159 3.39 11.89 12.63
N LEU A 160 3.52 10.83 11.83
CA LEU A 160 3.03 9.51 12.20
C LEU A 160 3.93 8.88 13.24
N HIS A 161 3.34 8.03 14.08
CA HIS A 161 4.10 7.23 15.03
C HIS A 161 4.65 6.00 14.31
N VAL A 162 5.97 5.94 14.18
CA VAL A 162 6.66 4.89 13.41
C VAL A 162 7.33 3.91 14.36
N ASN A 163 6.88 2.66 14.34
CA ASN A 163 7.44 1.61 15.18
C ASN A 163 7.91 0.43 14.33
N PRO A 164 9.07 -0.16 14.65
CA PRO A 164 9.44 -1.44 14.05
C PRO A 164 8.43 -2.50 14.48
N ARG A 165 7.98 -3.30 13.52
CA ARG A 165 7.14 -4.45 13.80
C ARG A 165 8.05 -5.63 14.13
N GLN A 166 7.88 -6.22 15.29
CA GLN A 166 8.61 -7.43 15.65
C GLN A 166 7.95 -8.64 14.99
N ARG A 167 8.78 -9.48 14.38
CA ARG A 167 8.32 -10.78 13.90
C ARG A 167 8.06 -11.70 15.07
N SER A 168 7.09 -12.58 14.91
CA SER A 168 6.85 -13.63 15.90
C SER A 168 8.03 -14.61 15.92
N VAL A 169 8.19 -15.35 17.03
CA VAL A 169 9.26 -16.36 17.17
C VAL A 169 9.17 -17.42 16.06
N THR A 170 7.96 -17.72 15.58
CA THR A 170 7.74 -18.66 14.50
C THR A 170 8.35 -18.20 13.17
N ASP A 171 8.46 -16.89 12.95
CA ASP A 171 9.08 -16.36 11.74
C ASP A 171 10.60 -16.60 11.72
N TYR A 172 11.22 -16.72 12.87
CA TYR A 172 12.66 -16.97 12.99
C TYR A 172 13.03 -18.43 12.77
N SER A 173 12.10 -19.35 12.95
CA SER A 173 12.37 -20.78 12.81
C SER A 173 12.60 -21.20 11.35
N ASN A 174 12.31 -20.32 10.41
CA ASN A 174 12.49 -20.52 8.97
C ASN A 174 13.77 -19.90 8.41
N LEU A 175 14.63 -19.41 9.28
CA LEU A 175 15.91 -18.84 8.88
C LEU A 175 16.96 -19.91 8.65
#